data_09332dea88fd12f5045a7875c106cee3
#
_entry.id   09332dea88fd12f5045a7875c106cee3
#
_cell.length_a   1.000
_cell.length_b   1.000
_cell.length_c   1.000
_cell.angle_alpha   90.00
_cell.angle_beta   90.00
_cell.angle_gamma   90.00
#
_symmetry.space_group_name_H-M   'P 1'
#
loop_
_entity.id
_entity.type
_entity.pdbx_description
1 polymer ?
#
loop_
_entity_poly.entity_id
_entity_poly.type
_entity_poly.pdbx_seq_one_letter_code
_entity_poly.pdbx_strand_id
1 'polypeptide(L)'
;NYYYDGSNAKPASLDKNSAYSLDGSRLIKISETSSQIDYQTEHGNVKVTFYAPSGKYYFDVWYPDGKKVTLGYPTNTSAQITYPITKSVDAFGGYIDFTYLLDNNVYYVTEIKYGSNSTQYGAVKFTYQTRSDVQSSYIAGRLMKDSKLLSKIDTYYQSSMLLSTYTLSYDTSIYSFLSKISLKSNGKEVNPLMFYYGGESDESRFQTSTAFLETYFANSKAPDLILHKGKFN
;
A
#
# COMPACT_ATOMS: atom_id res chain seq x y z
N ASN A 1 -14.96 -1.99 9.44
CA ASN A 1 -15.57 -0.72 9.11
C ASN A 1 -17.06 -0.79 9.38
N TYR A 2 -17.61 0.26 9.97
CA TYR A 2 -19.04 0.45 10.21
C TYR A 2 -19.53 1.62 9.38
N TYR A 3 -20.77 1.59 8.94
CA TYR A 3 -21.46 2.73 8.35
C TYR A 3 -22.74 3.03 9.14
N TYR A 4 -23.19 4.29 9.11
CA TYR A 4 -24.43 4.73 9.72
C TYR A 4 -25.52 4.84 8.66
N ASP A 5 -26.66 4.19 8.92
CA ASP A 5 -27.85 4.36 8.11
C ASP A 5 -28.90 5.16 8.91
N GLY A 6 -28.63 6.42 9.15
CA GLY A 6 -29.52 7.32 9.88
C GLY A 6 -29.48 7.21 11.40
N SER A 7 -29.58 6.04 12.02
CA SER A 7 -29.66 5.91 13.47
C SER A 7 -28.75 4.84 14.08
N ASN A 8 -28.32 3.85 13.32
CA ASN A 8 -27.53 2.71 13.83
C ASN A 8 -26.26 2.51 13.05
N ALA A 9 -25.17 2.19 13.78
CA ALA A 9 -23.93 1.71 13.16
C ALA A 9 -24.13 0.27 12.68
N LYS A 10 -23.90 0.02 11.39
CA LYS A 10 -23.96 -1.32 10.79
C LYS A 10 -22.59 -1.78 10.33
N PRO A 11 -22.23 -3.06 10.52
CA PRO A 11 -21.01 -3.60 9.95
C PRO A 11 -21.13 -3.62 8.41
N ALA A 12 -19.99 -3.45 7.70
CA ALA A 12 -19.96 -3.66 6.26
C ALA A 12 -20.30 -5.10 5.93
N SER A 13 -21.30 -5.33 5.08
CA SER A 13 -21.77 -6.68 4.70
C SER A 13 -20.79 -7.41 3.77
N LEU A 14 -19.86 -6.71 3.15
CA LEU A 14 -18.91 -7.23 2.15
C LEU A 14 -19.61 -7.96 0.99
N ASP A 15 -20.75 -7.46 0.59
CA ASP A 15 -21.53 -7.99 -0.55
C ASP A 15 -21.80 -6.89 -1.58
N LYS A 16 -22.50 -7.22 -2.65
CA LYS A 16 -22.87 -6.28 -3.71
C LYS A 16 -23.77 -5.11 -3.24
N ASN A 17 -24.42 -5.24 -2.07
CA ASN A 17 -25.32 -4.24 -1.53
C ASN A 17 -24.65 -3.33 -0.50
N SER A 18 -23.35 -3.53 -0.23
CA SER A 18 -22.59 -2.67 0.67
C SER A 18 -22.55 -1.23 0.16
N ALA A 19 -22.53 -0.29 1.10
CA ALA A 19 -22.22 1.11 0.77
C ALA A 19 -20.71 1.23 0.53
N TYR A 20 -20.34 1.87 -0.56
CA TYR A 20 -18.94 2.09 -0.95
C TYR A 20 -18.60 3.57 -0.91
N SER A 21 -17.33 3.86 -0.68
CA SER A 21 -16.72 5.19 -0.85
C SER A 21 -15.41 5.07 -1.61
N LEU A 22 -15.06 6.11 -2.35
CA LEU A 22 -13.80 6.26 -3.05
C LEU A 22 -13.15 7.57 -2.59
N ASP A 23 -11.95 7.48 -2.05
CA ASP A 23 -11.18 8.65 -1.56
C ASP A 23 -12.00 9.56 -0.63
N GLY A 24 -12.79 8.95 0.27
CA GLY A 24 -13.67 9.67 1.21
C GLY A 24 -15.00 10.16 0.63
N SER A 25 -15.20 10.13 -0.69
CA SER A 25 -16.45 10.47 -1.34
C SER A 25 -17.38 9.25 -1.42
N ARG A 26 -18.64 9.41 -1.04
CA ARG A 26 -19.64 8.36 -1.14
C ARG A 26 -19.92 8.01 -2.60
N LEU A 27 -20.12 6.73 -2.88
CA LEU A 27 -20.56 6.24 -4.19
C LEU A 27 -22.10 6.18 -4.22
N ILE A 28 -22.69 6.94 -5.13
CA ILE A 28 -24.13 6.96 -5.38
C ILE A 28 -24.42 5.99 -6.53
N LYS A 29 -25.29 5.01 -6.27
CA LYS A 29 -25.72 4.06 -7.30
C LYS A 29 -26.57 4.77 -8.36
N ILE A 30 -26.15 4.67 -9.61
CA ILE A 30 -26.80 5.25 -10.77
C ILE A 30 -27.67 4.22 -11.48
N SER A 31 -27.11 3.00 -11.70
CA SER A 31 -27.81 1.93 -12.39
C SER A 31 -27.36 0.56 -11.90
N GLU A 32 -28.19 -0.45 -12.13
CA GLU A 32 -27.87 -1.86 -11.91
C GLU A 32 -28.45 -2.69 -13.04
N THR A 33 -27.62 -3.57 -13.58
CA THR A 33 -27.97 -4.57 -14.58
C THR A 33 -27.66 -5.97 -14.06
N SER A 34 -27.94 -7.01 -14.85
CA SER A 34 -27.52 -8.37 -14.53
C SER A 34 -26.01 -8.58 -14.55
N SER A 35 -25.23 -7.65 -15.11
CA SER A 35 -23.78 -7.76 -15.26
C SER A 35 -22.98 -6.81 -14.39
N GLN A 36 -23.53 -5.66 -14.01
CA GLN A 36 -22.78 -4.62 -13.30
C GLN A 36 -23.68 -3.63 -12.53
N ILE A 37 -23.07 -2.93 -11.60
CA ILE A 37 -23.66 -1.77 -10.91
C ILE A 37 -22.77 -0.56 -11.21
N ASP A 38 -23.38 0.51 -11.72
CA ASP A 38 -22.68 1.77 -11.96
C ASP A 38 -22.94 2.75 -10.82
N TYR A 39 -21.88 3.39 -10.39
CA TYR A 39 -21.85 4.42 -9.36
C TYR A 39 -21.20 5.69 -9.89
N GLN A 40 -21.50 6.80 -9.23
CA GLN A 40 -20.80 8.07 -9.37
C GLN A 40 -20.42 8.58 -7.98
N THR A 41 -19.32 9.27 -7.85
CA THR A 41 -18.96 9.95 -6.59
C THR A 41 -19.94 11.07 -6.30
N GLU A 42 -20.34 11.21 -5.02
CA GLU A 42 -21.26 12.27 -4.56
C GLU A 42 -20.73 13.66 -4.87
N HIS A 43 -19.42 13.84 -4.71
CA HIS A 43 -18.72 15.08 -5.03
C HIS A 43 -17.67 14.79 -6.10
N GLY A 44 -17.99 15.10 -7.33
CA GLY A 44 -17.06 14.93 -8.45
C GLY A 44 -17.65 14.10 -9.60
N ASN A 45 -16.87 13.97 -10.66
CA ASN A 45 -17.28 13.31 -11.91
C ASN A 45 -16.57 11.97 -12.12
N VAL A 46 -16.27 11.24 -11.04
CA VAL A 46 -15.65 9.93 -11.12
C VAL A 46 -16.73 8.87 -11.26
N LYS A 47 -16.69 8.12 -12.35
CA LYS A 47 -17.57 6.98 -12.59
C LYS A 47 -16.92 5.70 -12.08
N VAL A 48 -17.68 4.85 -11.39
CA VAL A 48 -17.22 3.55 -10.86
C VAL A 48 -18.18 2.47 -11.32
N THR A 49 -17.65 1.40 -11.89
CA THR A 49 -18.43 0.22 -12.29
C THR A 49 -17.99 -0.97 -11.44
N PHE A 50 -18.95 -1.63 -10.78
CA PHE A 50 -18.76 -2.84 -9.98
C PHE A 50 -19.39 -4.05 -10.67
N TYR A 51 -18.63 -5.10 -10.86
CA TYR A 51 -19.05 -6.26 -11.66
C TYR A 51 -19.65 -7.44 -10.86
N ALA A 52 -19.97 -7.25 -9.57
CA ALA A 52 -20.55 -8.29 -8.72
C ALA A 52 -21.80 -9.00 -9.26
N PRO A 53 -22.76 -8.31 -9.94
CA PRO A 53 -23.91 -8.99 -10.52
C PRO A 53 -23.55 -10.09 -11.53
N SER A 54 -22.42 -9.97 -12.24
CA SER A 54 -21.90 -11.02 -13.13
C SER A 54 -21.10 -12.11 -12.41
N GLY A 55 -21.04 -12.08 -11.07
CA GLY A 55 -20.23 -12.99 -10.26
C GLY A 55 -18.74 -12.63 -10.22
N LYS A 56 -18.36 -11.42 -10.63
CA LYS A 56 -16.98 -10.94 -10.63
C LYS A 56 -16.83 -9.77 -9.66
N TYR A 57 -16.00 -9.94 -8.65
CA TYR A 57 -15.86 -8.96 -7.57
C TYR A 57 -14.63 -8.08 -7.80
N TYR A 58 -14.76 -7.08 -8.69
CA TYR A 58 -13.77 -6.05 -8.94
C TYR A 58 -14.45 -4.77 -9.42
N PHE A 59 -13.72 -3.64 -9.41
CA PHE A 59 -14.20 -2.34 -9.83
C PHE A 59 -13.34 -1.77 -10.95
N ASP A 60 -13.96 -1.06 -11.88
CA ASP A 60 -13.32 -0.12 -12.78
C ASP A 60 -13.72 1.31 -12.38
N VAL A 61 -12.72 2.16 -12.24
CA VAL A 61 -12.86 3.58 -11.88
C VAL A 61 -12.40 4.43 -13.05
N TRP A 62 -13.26 5.32 -13.52
CA TRP A 62 -13.03 6.19 -14.65
C TRP A 62 -12.96 7.64 -14.19
N TYR A 63 -11.82 8.27 -14.41
CA TYR A 63 -11.56 9.66 -14.05
C TYR A 63 -11.82 10.60 -15.23
N PRO A 64 -12.16 11.90 -14.97
CA PRO A 64 -12.45 12.88 -16.02
C PRO A 64 -11.28 13.16 -16.97
N ASP A 65 -10.04 12.94 -16.52
CA ASP A 65 -8.81 13.08 -17.32
C ASP A 65 -8.55 11.92 -18.28
N GLY A 66 -9.47 10.94 -18.35
CA GLY A 66 -9.36 9.74 -19.17
C GLY A 66 -8.57 8.60 -18.52
N LYS A 67 -8.09 8.78 -17.30
CA LYS A 67 -7.45 7.71 -16.53
C LYS A 67 -8.47 6.66 -16.14
N LYS A 68 -8.10 5.38 -16.27
CA LYS A 68 -8.85 4.23 -15.78
C LYS A 68 -8.04 3.48 -14.74
N VAL A 69 -8.66 3.13 -13.61
CA VAL A 69 -8.06 2.30 -12.55
C VAL A 69 -8.93 1.08 -12.32
N THR A 70 -8.32 -0.12 -12.28
CA THR A 70 -9.01 -1.36 -11.90
C THR A 70 -8.61 -1.72 -10.46
N LEU A 71 -9.62 -1.95 -9.61
CA LEU A 71 -9.47 -2.35 -8.21
C LEU A 71 -9.95 -3.80 -8.04
N GLY A 72 -9.09 -4.65 -7.48
CA GLY A 72 -9.31 -6.09 -7.42
C GLY A 72 -9.01 -6.78 -8.75
N TYR A 73 -9.15 -8.10 -8.76
CA TYR A 73 -8.89 -8.90 -9.96
C TYR A 73 -10.19 -9.26 -10.66
N PRO A 74 -10.27 -9.15 -12.01
CA PRO A 74 -11.42 -9.64 -12.78
C PRO A 74 -11.70 -11.14 -12.62
N THR A 75 -10.77 -11.89 -12.06
CA THR A 75 -10.89 -13.32 -11.73
C THR A 75 -11.49 -13.58 -10.35
N ASN A 76 -11.68 -12.56 -9.50
CA ASN A 76 -12.31 -12.72 -8.19
C ASN A 76 -13.79 -13.14 -8.34
N THR A 77 -14.18 -14.24 -7.70
CA THR A 77 -15.54 -14.78 -7.73
C THR A 77 -16.32 -14.56 -6.44
N SER A 78 -15.72 -13.89 -5.47
CA SER A 78 -16.34 -13.54 -4.18
C SER A 78 -15.91 -12.18 -3.70
N ALA A 79 -16.72 -11.59 -2.83
CA ALA A 79 -16.40 -10.32 -2.17
C ALA A 79 -15.09 -10.41 -1.36
N GLN A 80 -14.26 -9.40 -1.51
CA GLN A 80 -12.97 -9.27 -0.83
C GLN A 80 -13.07 -8.25 0.29
N ILE A 81 -12.20 -8.37 1.31
CA ILE A 81 -12.05 -7.36 2.36
C ILE A 81 -11.41 -6.08 1.76
N THR A 82 -10.48 -6.28 0.83
CA THR A 82 -9.72 -5.21 0.19
C THR A 82 -9.70 -5.44 -1.32
N TYR A 83 -9.83 -4.38 -2.09
CA TYR A 83 -9.69 -4.37 -3.54
C TYR A 83 -8.46 -3.54 -3.90
N PRO A 84 -7.26 -4.14 -3.96
CA PRO A 84 -6.05 -3.40 -4.30
C PRO A 84 -6.09 -2.92 -5.76
N ILE A 85 -5.34 -1.87 -6.08
CA ILE A 85 -5.16 -1.43 -7.48
C ILE A 85 -4.40 -2.53 -8.21
N THR A 86 -5.01 -3.11 -9.25
CA THR A 86 -4.36 -4.14 -10.09
C THR A 86 -3.88 -3.56 -11.42
N LYS A 87 -4.52 -2.49 -11.90
CA LYS A 87 -4.12 -1.81 -13.12
C LYS A 87 -4.49 -0.34 -13.09
N SER A 88 -3.62 0.50 -13.64
CA SER A 88 -3.90 1.91 -13.94
C SER A 88 -3.49 2.18 -15.38
N VAL A 89 -4.35 2.85 -16.15
CA VAL A 89 -4.07 3.25 -17.54
C VAL A 89 -4.44 4.70 -17.69
N ASP A 90 -3.56 5.50 -18.27
CA ASP A 90 -3.84 6.89 -18.59
C ASP A 90 -4.51 7.05 -19.98
N ALA A 91 -4.90 8.26 -20.33
CA ALA A 91 -5.57 8.56 -21.60
C ALA A 91 -4.67 8.33 -22.84
N PHE A 92 -3.35 8.23 -22.66
CA PHE A 92 -2.36 8.11 -23.72
C PHE A 92 -1.81 6.69 -23.89
N GLY A 93 -2.36 5.73 -23.12
CA GLY A 93 -1.94 4.33 -23.16
C GLY A 93 -0.75 4.00 -22.26
N GLY A 94 -0.30 4.94 -21.44
CA GLY A 94 0.61 4.66 -20.32
C GLY A 94 -0.06 3.76 -19.29
N TYR A 95 0.62 2.71 -18.84
CA TYR A 95 0.03 1.77 -17.88
C TYR A 95 0.96 1.43 -16.73
N ILE A 96 0.34 1.06 -15.61
CA ILE A 96 0.99 0.43 -14.47
C ILE A 96 0.14 -0.79 -14.09
N ASP A 97 0.75 -1.97 -14.09
CA ASP A 97 0.14 -3.23 -13.65
C ASP A 97 0.75 -3.65 -12.31
N PHE A 98 -0.10 -4.10 -11.38
CA PHE A 98 0.28 -4.57 -10.06
C PHE A 98 -0.08 -6.03 -9.89
N THR A 99 0.86 -6.83 -9.40
CA THR A 99 0.63 -8.23 -9.02
C THR A 99 0.82 -8.38 -7.52
N TYR A 100 -0.03 -9.18 -6.89
CA TYR A 100 -0.02 -9.39 -5.45
C TYR A 100 0.02 -10.87 -5.10
N LEU A 101 0.66 -11.16 -3.98
CA LEU A 101 0.45 -12.37 -3.20
C LEU A 101 -0.67 -12.08 -2.19
N LEU A 102 -1.72 -12.91 -2.19
CA LEU A 102 -2.71 -12.91 -1.11
C LEU A 102 -2.33 -13.97 -0.09
N ASP A 103 -2.06 -13.56 1.14
CA ASP A 103 -1.78 -14.45 2.26
C ASP A 103 -2.56 -13.98 3.50
N ASN A 104 -3.36 -14.88 4.11
CA ASN A 104 -4.16 -14.59 5.29
C ASN A 104 -5.01 -13.30 5.20
N ASN A 105 -5.66 -13.07 4.05
CA ASN A 105 -6.45 -11.88 3.71
C ASN A 105 -5.66 -10.57 3.62
N VAL A 106 -4.33 -10.61 3.60
CA VAL A 106 -3.45 -9.45 3.35
C VAL A 106 -2.83 -9.57 1.97
N TYR A 107 -2.87 -8.48 1.20
CA TYR A 107 -2.25 -8.38 -0.12
C TYR A 107 -0.85 -7.80 0.00
N TYR A 108 0.14 -8.54 -0.51
CA TYR A 108 1.54 -8.12 -0.61
C TYR A 108 1.88 -7.90 -2.08
N VAL A 109 2.28 -6.69 -2.46
CA VAL A 109 2.69 -6.42 -3.85
C VAL A 109 3.93 -7.23 -4.19
N THR A 110 3.88 -8.05 -5.25
CA THR A 110 5.02 -8.87 -5.67
C THR A 110 5.68 -8.33 -6.93
N GLU A 111 4.94 -7.62 -7.77
CA GLU A 111 5.49 -7.03 -8.98
C GLU A 111 4.70 -5.79 -9.38
N ILE A 112 5.42 -4.76 -9.83
CA ILE A 112 4.87 -3.58 -10.50
C ILE A 112 5.53 -3.51 -11.88
N LYS A 113 4.72 -3.51 -12.95
CA LYS A 113 5.17 -3.30 -14.32
C LYS A 113 4.62 -1.98 -14.83
N TYR A 114 5.41 -1.29 -15.63
CA TYR A 114 4.96 -0.06 -16.26
C TYR A 114 5.46 0.04 -17.70
N GLY A 115 4.70 0.74 -18.51
CA GLY A 115 4.97 0.88 -19.93
C GLY A 115 3.95 1.74 -20.64
N SER A 116 3.93 1.66 -21.96
CA SER A 116 2.93 2.33 -22.80
C SER A 116 2.67 1.52 -24.07
N ASN A 117 1.40 1.53 -24.52
CA ASN A 117 0.98 0.89 -25.77
C ASN A 117 1.50 -0.55 -25.94
N SER A 118 1.34 -1.38 -24.89
CA SER A 118 1.81 -2.76 -24.83
C SER A 118 3.34 -2.95 -24.75
N THR A 119 4.13 -1.89 -24.75
CA THR A 119 5.58 -1.96 -24.55
C THR A 119 5.89 -1.79 -23.06
N GLN A 120 6.54 -2.78 -22.45
CA GLN A 120 7.01 -2.68 -21.08
C GLN A 120 8.34 -1.95 -21.01
N TYR A 121 8.41 -0.89 -20.18
CA TYR A 121 9.63 -0.10 -19.97
C TYR A 121 10.43 -0.56 -18.77
N GLY A 122 9.76 -1.05 -17.74
CA GLY A 122 10.43 -1.53 -16.55
C GLY A 122 9.54 -2.37 -15.66
N ALA A 123 10.18 -2.96 -14.65
CA ALA A 123 9.51 -3.68 -13.57
C ALA A 123 10.23 -3.49 -12.25
N VAL A 124 9.45 -3.57 -11.16
CA VAL A 124 9.95 -3.66 -9.79
C VAL A 124 9.37 -4.93 -9.18
N LYS A 125 10.23 -5.81 -8.66
CA LYS A 125 9.82 -7.06 -8.01
C LYS A 125 10.13 -7.02 -6.53
N PHE A 126 9.20 -7.52 -5.74
CA PHE A 126 9.26 -7.55 -4.29
C PHE A 126 9.30 -8.99 -3.80
N THR A 127 10.27 -9.33 -2.96
CA THR A 127 10.39 -10.63 -2.33
C THR A 127 10.16 -10.49 -0.84
N TYR A 128 9.42 -11.43 -0.27
CA TYR A 128 9.05 -11.42 1.14
C TYR A 128 9.61 -12.63 1.86
N GLN A 129 9.88 -12.47 3.14
CA GLN A 129 10.17 -13.52 4.09
C GLN A 129 9.06 -13.58 5.16
N THR A 130 8.97 -14.70 5.88
CA THR A 130 8.05 -14.80 7.02
C THR A 130 8.56 -13.96 8.18
N ARG A 131 7.63 -13.37 8.95
CA ARG A 131 7.92 -12.67 10.20
C ARG A 131 7.54 -13.52 11.40
N SER A 132 8.28 -13.42 12.49
CA SER A 132 8.00 -14.12 13.75
C SER A 132 6.93 -13.38 14.59
N ASP A 133 6.91 -12.06 14.50
CA ASP A 133 6.02 -11.14 15.22
C ASP A 133 4.71 -10.85 14.44
N VAL A 134 4.00 -11.91 14.02
CA VAL A 134 2.78 -11.84 13.22
C VAL A 134 1.74 -10.96 13.91
N GLN A 135 1.29 -9.92 13.20
CA GLN A 135 0.21 -9.04 13.66
C GLN A 135 -1.13 -9.54 13.12
N SER A 136 -2.13 -9.54 13.98
CA SER A 136 -3.48 -9.99 13.63
C SER A 136 -4.51 -8.90 13.90
N SER A 137 -5.43 -8.71 12.97
CA SER A 137 -6.55 -7.79 13.09
C SER A 137 -7.82 -8.40 12.51
N TYR A 138 -8.97 -7.80 12.80
CA TYR A 138 -10.24 -8.25 12.25
C TYR A 138 -10.92 -7.11 11.50
N ILE A 139 -11.34 -7.38 10.27
CA ILE A 139 -12.16 -6.46 9.48
C ILE A 139 -13.43 -7.20 9.08
N ALA A 140 -14.60 -6.65 9.47
CA ALA A 140 -15.90 -7.25 9.22
C ALA A 140 -15.98 -8.75 9.61
N GLY A 141 -15.39 -9.10 10.77
CA GLY A 141 -15.36 -10.47 11.30
C GLY A 141 -14.36 -11.42 10.62
N ARG A 142 -13.63 -10.97 9.59
CA ARG A 142 -12.59 -11.77 8.92
C ARG A 142 -11.22 -11.47 9.49
N LEU A 143 -10.50 -12.54 9.86
CA LEU A 143 -9.13 -12.44 10.38
C LEU A 143 -8.16 -12.04 9.26
N MET A 144 -7.38 -11.02 9.51
CA MET A 144 -6.22 -10.61 8.69
C MET A 144 -4.95 -10.84 9.49
N LYS A 145 -3.95 -11.49 8.88
CA LYS A 145 -2.64 -11.70 9.52
C LYS A 145 -1.54 -11.11 8.63
N ASP A 146 -0.85 -10.10 9.15
CA ASP A 146 0.38 -9.61 8.54
C ASP A 146 1.53 -10.53 8.93
N SER A 147 1.85 -11.48 8.04
CA SER A 147 2.79 -12.58 8.25
C SER A 147 4.10 -12.45 7.49
N LYS A 148 4.29 -11.35 6.72
CA LYS A 148 5.43 -11.20 5.82
C LYS A 148 6.21 -9.92 6.10
N LEU A 149 7.52 -9.99 5.89
CA LEU A 149 8.44 -8.86 5.84
C LEU A 149 9.03 -8.74 4.43
N LEU A 150 9.13 -7.53 3.92
CA LEU A 150 9.80 -7.27 2.65
C LEU A 150 11.30 -7.54 2.81
N SER A 151 11.85 -8.52 2.09
CA SER A 151 13.26 -8.88 2.18
C SER A 151 14.13 -8.35 1.03
N LYS A 152 13.51 -8.17 -0.15
CA LYS A 152 14.25 -7.73 -1.32
C LYS A 152 13.38 -6.96 -2.29
N ILE A 153 13.99 -5.94 -2.95
CA ILE A 153 13.41 -5.20 -4.08
C ILE A 153 14.39 -5.28 -5.24
N ASP A 154 13.95 -5.82 -6.37
CA ASP A 154 14.71 -5.86 -7.61
C ASP A 154 14.09 -4.91 -8.63
N THR A 155 14.90 -4.05 -9.26
CA THR A 155 14.45 -3.16 -10.33
C THR A 155 14.99 -3.65 -11.67
N TYR A 156 14.15 -3.61 -12.70
CA TYR A 156 14.47 -4.11 -14.03
C TYR A 156 14.21 -3.06 -15.10
N TYR A 157 15.11 -3.02 -16.08
CA TYR A 157 14.81 -2.39 -17.36
C TYR A 157 14.09 -3.42 -18.23
N GLN A 158 12.96 -3.03 -18.80
CA GLN A 158 12.01 -3.94 -19.45
C GLN A 158 11.62 -5.08 -18.49
N SER A 159 11.64 -6.34 -18.94
CA SER A 159 11.21 -7.49 -18.13
C SER A 159 12.35 -8.31 -17.52
N SER A 160 13.57 -8.14 -17.99
CA SER A 160 14.65 -9.12 -17.76
C SER A 160 16.00 -8.55 -17.33
N MET A 161 16.33 -7.31 -17.68
CA MET A 161 17.63 -6.72 -17.36
C MET A 161 17.60 -6.14 -15.94
N LEU A 162 18.21 -6.87 -14.99
CA LEU A 162 18.32 -6.42 -13.60
C LEU A 162 19.25 -5.21 -13.51
N LEU A 163 18.73 -4.11 -12.96
CA LEU A 163 19.47 -2.87 -12.73
C LEU A 163 20.02 -2.78 -11.31
N SER A 164 19.16 -3.02 -10.33
CA SER A 164 19.51 -2.86 -8.93
C SER A 164 18.76 -3.83 -8.05
N THR A 165 19.41 -4.25 -6.97
CA THR A 165 18.84 -5.06 -5.90
C THR A 165 19.00 -4.32 -4.58
N TYR A 166 17.90 -4.09 -3.87
CA TYR A 166 17.87 -3.64 -2.49
C TYR A 166 17.59 -4.85 -1.60
N THR A 167 18.42 -5.10 -0.61
CA THR A 167 18.23 -6.17 0.38
C THR A 167 17.95 -5.52 1.74
N LEU A 168 16.85 -5.93 2.36
CA LEU A 168 16.41 -5.45 3.67
C LEU A 168 16.74 -6.52 4.72
N SER A 169 17.42 -6.12 5.78
CA SER A 169 17.71 -6.95 6.93
C SER A 169 16.98 -6.42 8.16
N TYR A 170 16.56 -7.34 9.02
CA TYR A 170 15.78 -7.02 10.20
C TYR A 170 16.45 -7.58 11.45
N ASP A 171 16.37 -6.82 12.53
CA ASP A 171 16.57 -7.33 13.88
C ASP A 171 15.23 -7.87 14.38
N THR A 172 15.21 -9.15 14.80
CA THR A 172 13.99 -9.92 15.10
C THR A 172 13.96 -10.41 16.54
N SER A 173 14.32 -9.60 17.52
CA SER A 173 14.28 -9.99 18.94
C SER A 173 12.83 -10.21 19.42
N ILE A 174 12.08 -9.15 19.71
CA ILE A 174 10.66 -9.18 20.10
C ILE A 174 9.78 -8.76 18.92
N TYR A 175 10.18 -7.67 18.26
CA TYR A 175 9.56 -7.14 17.04
C TYR A 175 10.58 -7.12 15.91
N SER A 176 10.08 -7.10 14.69
CA SER A 176 10.93 -7.02 13.50
C SER A 176 11.23 -5.56 13.18
N PHE A 177 12.43 -5.08 13.50
CA PHE A 177 12.93 -3.76 13.18
C PHE A 177 13.85 -3.81 11.97
N LEU A 178 13.63 -2.92 10.99
CA LEU A 178 14.52 -2.80 9.84
C LEU A 178 15.89 -2.30 10.31
N SER A 179 16.93 -3.14 10.23
CA SER A 179 18.29 -2.81 10.72
C SER A 179 19.22 -2.34 9.62
N LYS A 180 19.00 -2.77 8.37
CA LYS A 180 19.93 -2.48 7.27
C LYS A 180 19.21 -2.51 5.92
N ILE A 181 19.58 -1.57 5.02
CA ILE A 181 19.29 -1.64 3.59
C ILE A 181 20.62 -1.66 2.84
N SER A 182 20.88 -2.72 2.07
CA SER A 182 22.03 -2.84 1.18
C SER A 182 21.57 -2.63 -0.25
N LEU A 183 22.34 -1.90 -1.04
CA LEU A 183 22.11 -1.68 -2.47
C LEU A 183 23.24 -2.32 -3.27
N LYS A 184 22.86 -3.13 -4.27
CA LYS A 184 23.76 -3.63 -5.31
C LYS A 184 23.26 -3.18 -6.65
N SER A 185 24.10 -2.49 -7.42
CA SER A 185 23.77 -1.99 -8.76
C SER A 185 24.92 -2.26 -9.71
N ASN A 186 24.64 -2.78 -10.91
CA ASN A 186 25.65 -3.15 -11.91
C ASN A 186 26.79 -4.02 -11.32
N GLY A 187 26.46 -4.96 -10.43
CA GLY A 187 27.40 -5.85 -9.77
C GLY A 187 28.23 -5.22 -8.63
N LYS A 188 28.11 -3.91 -8.38
CA LYS A 188 28.81 -3.19 -7.31
C LYS A 188 27.88 -2.97 -6.12
N GLU A 189 28.43 -3.18 -4.93
CA GLU A 189 27.74 -2.83 -3.69
C GLU A 189 28.03 -1.37 -3.31
N VAL A 190 27.01 -0.71 -2.79
CA VAL A 190 27.07 0.65 -2.24
C VAL A 190 27.08 0.55 -0.72
N ASN A 191 27.65 1.53 -0.04
CA ASN A 191 27.64 1.57 1.42
C ASN A 191 26.20 1.43 1.94
N PRO A 192 25.92 0.49 2.85
CA PRO A 192 24.57 0.23 3.32
C PRO A 192 24.06 1.37 4.21
N LEU A 193 22.75 1.56 4.18
CA LEU A 193 22.06 2.38 5.16
C LEU A 193 21.78 1.52 6.40
N MET A 194 22.22 1.98 7.58
CA MET A 194 22.04 1.29 8.85
C MET A 194 21.03 2.05 9.71
N PHE A 195 20.16 1.32 10.40
CA PHE A 195 19.17 1.87 11.34
C PHE A 195 19.48 1.36 12.73
N TYR A 196 19.51 2.27 13.69
CA TYR A 196 19.74 1.98 15.10
C TYR A 196 18.54 2.49 15.89
N TYR A 197 17.93 1.61 16.67
CA TYR A 197 16.79 1.94 17.52
C TYR A 197 17.28 2.00 18.97
N GLY A 198 17.04 3.11 19.66
CA GLY A 198 17.35 3.27 21.08
C GLY A 198 16.46 2.35 21.91
N GLY A 199 17.03 1.58 22.84
CA GLY A 199 16.27 0.90 23.88
C GLY A 199 15.82 1.88 24.96
N GLU A 200 14.76 1.54 25.71
CA GLU A 200 14.25 2.39 26.83
C GLU A 200 15.31 2.67 27.91
N SER A 201 16.41 1.90 27.94
CA SER A 201 17.52 2.06 28.90
C SER A 201 18.62 3.04 28.44
N ASP A 202 18.55 3.59 27.25
CA ASP A 202 19.64 4.40 26.68
C ASP A 202 19.29 5.89 26.64
N GLU A 203 18.78 6.41 27.78
CA GLU A 203 18.61 7.87 27.99
C GLU A 203 19.89 8.65 27.68
N SER A 204 21.07 8.03 27.88
CA SER A 204 22.35 8.66 27.59
C SER A 204 22.59 8.91 26.09
N ARG A 205 22.11 8.00 25.20
CA ARG A 205 22.19 8.20 23.75
C ARG A 205 21.20 9.25 23.24
N PHE A 206 20.01 9.31 23.84
CA PHE A 206 19.04 10.36 23.55
C PHE A 206 19.55 11.74 24.00
N GLN A 207 20.18 11.83 25.18
CA GLN A 207 20.77 13.07 25.67
C GLN A 207 21.92 13.53 24.76
N THR A 208 22.78 12.61 24.30
CA THR A 208 23.90 12.96 23.42
C THR A 208 23.40 13.42 22.02
N SER A 209 22.37 12.79 21.46
CA SER A 209 21.81 13.22 20.18
C SER A 209 20.99 14.50 20.31
N THR A 210 20.30 14.73 21.44
CA THR A 210 19.60 15.97 21.72
C THR A 210 20.59 17.13 21.91
N ALA A 211 21.67 16.92 22.63
CA ALA A 211 22.74 17.90 22.80
C ALA A 211 23.45 18.22 21.47
N PHE A 212 23.66 17.22 20.62
CA PHE A 212 24.22 17.42 19.27
C PHE A 212 23.26 18.23 18.38
N LEU A 213 21.98 17.93 18.39
CA LEU A 213 20.96 18.64 17.64
C LEU A 213 20.79 20.08 18.17
N GLU A 214 20.74 20.27 19.48
CA GLU A 214 20.68 21.61 20.10
C GLU A 214 21.92 22.45 19.76
N THR A 215 23.12 21.87 19.80
CA THR A 215 24.36 22.55 19.40
C THR A 215 24.40 22.87 17.91
N TYR A 216 23.95 21.93 17.06
CA TYR A 216 23.90 22.12 15.61
C TYR A 216 22.88 23.21 15.22
N PHE A 217 21.69 23.19 15.79
CA PHE A 217 20.65 24.18 15.52
C PHE A 217 20.90 25.54 16.20
N ALA A 218 21.52 25.60 17.37
CA ALA A 218 21.94 26.85 17.98
C ALA A 218 22.97 27.62 17.12
N ASN A 219 23.81 26.89 16.36
CA ASN A 219 24.78 27.49 15.47
C ASN A 219 24.26 27.76 14.04
N SER A 220 23.15 27.18 13.62
CA SER A 220 22.67 27.24 12.24
C SER A 220 21.65 28.32 11.95
N LYS A 221 21.35 29.28 12.82
CA LYS A 221 20.38 30.37 12.59
C LYS A 221 19.06 29.95 11.84
N ALA A 222 18.67 28.70 11.96
CA ALA A 222 17.40 28.24 11.42
C ALA A 222 16.28 28.52 12.43
N PRO A 223 15.31 29.39 12.13
CA PRO A 223 14.20 29.63 13.02
C PRO A 223 13.25 28.44 13.00
N ASP A 224 12.75 28.08 14.17
CA ASP A 224 11.51 27.38 14.42
C ASP A 224 11.41 25.88 14.07
N LEU A 225 12.34 25.04 14.54
CA LEU A 225 12.04 23.64 14.74
C LEU A 225 11.59 23.38 16.18
N ILE A 226 10.29 23.43 16.43
CA ILE A 226 9.71 23.06 17.73
C ILE A 226 9.65 21.53 17.80
N LEU A 227 10.56 20.92 18.59
CA LEU A 227 10.47 19.51 18.94
C LEU A 227 9.34 19.31 19.96
N HIS A 228 8.19 18.87 19.51
CA HIS A 228 7.16 18.40 20.42
C HIS A 228 7.59 17.08 21.06
N LYS A 229 7.81 17.07 22.37
CA LYS A 229 7.88 15.86 23.19
C LYS A 229 6.50 15.21 23.20
N GLY A 230 6.20 14.37 22.21
CA GLY A 230 5.03 13.50 22.24
C GLY A 230 5.32 12.28 23.12
N LYS A 231 4.66 12.17 24.28
CA LYS A 231 4.53 10.87 24.94
C LYS A 231 3.57 10.05 24.09
N PHE A 232 4.06 8.98 23.52
CA PHE A 232 3.19 7.92 22.98
C PHE A 232 2.81 7.00 24.15
N ASN A 233 1.53 7.03 24.52
CA ASN A 233 0.91 5.99 25.36
C ASN A 233 0.49 4.81 24.52
#